data_6dad166b7a7fa797209f42a12d9beb0b
#
_entry.id   6dad166b7a7fa797209f42a12d9beb0b
#
_cell.length_a   1.000
_cell.length_b   1.000
_cell.length_c   1.000
_cell.angle_alpha   90.00
_cell.angle_beta   90.00
_cell.angle_gamma   90.00
#
_symmetry.space_group_name_H-M   'P 1'
#
loop_
_entity.id
_entity.type
_entity.pdbx_description
1 polymer ?
#
loop_
_entity_poly.entity_id
_entity_poly.type
_entity_poly.pdbx_seq_one_letter_code
_entity_poly.pdbx_strand_id
1 'polypeptide(L)'
;MVNPGLGAPGIDRMPVLRRKWLGDQLVCSLASGGVSGLEVTLVLCTARGELIGAAAPFTVESTWWRDVEGVVAGARDVLGVEVRVLRILEVPRGARFPGGGRVTYLAEVDIAPAHLQLGTWPDDPLLPHQNRLSYAEPGGHQLDLDWAADTLAQRGIALTAAPVQVRTWNLSSIWRLTASEGPVWLKVTPPFCASEAAIMPLLDPNVVPTVLGAAPHRVLLADVPGQDQYDARGEELHMMARMLIDLQASWTGRVPELEALGLLDKRAAATLPRIHSVVDRNRHELDEKGRRALDALIEGLPQRFADLEACGIPDTLVHGDFHPGNVRGTAGHYRILDWGDSGIGHPMLDLRPSLEYLNAHDQQGAINIWECEWSRQVPGCDARRAAELVRPLGPLYGAVVYQKFLDNIETTERPYHEGDPAHALQQAISMTTPTLED
;
A
#
# COMPACT_ATOMS: atom_id res chain seq x y z
N MET A 1 -26.15 -48.21 18.70
CA MET A 1 -25.29 -47.11 19.22
C MET A 1 -24.49 -46.60 18.05
N VAL A 2 -24.95 -45.52 17.49
CA VAL A 2 -24.40 -44.88 16.27
C VAL A 2 -23.58 -43.66 16.72
N ASN A 3 -22.36 -43.62 16.30
CA ASN A 3 -21.44 -42.50 16.57
C ASN A 3 -21.65 -41.43 15.48
N PRO A 4 -21.93 -40.16 15.80
CA PRO A 4 -22.07 -39.13 14.79
C PRO A 4 -20.71 -38.48 14.44
N GLY A 5 -20.56 -38.26 13.17
CA GLY A 5 -19.36 -37.84 12.45
C GLY A 5 -18.71 -36.53 12.90
N LEU A 6 -17.44 -36.52 12.67
CA LEU A 6 -16.57 -35.35 12.73
C LEU A 6 -16.90 -34.40 11.55
N GLY A 7 -17.51 -33.26 11.89
CA GLY A 7 -17.66 -32.14 10.99
C GLY A 7 -16.29 -31.49 10.73
N ALA A 8 -16.02 -31.18 9.48
CA ALA A 8 -14.87 -30.39 9.08
C ALA A 8 -14.89 -29.02 9.77
N PRO A 9 -13.73 -28.47 10.19
CA PRO A 9 -13.69 -27.14 10.79
C PRO A 9 -14.06 -26.10 9.72
N GLY A 10 -15.09 -25.33 10.03
CA GLY A 10 -15.50 -24.18 9.24
C GLY A 10 -14.33 -23.20 9.10
N ILE A 11 -14.21 -22.64 7.91
CA ILE A 11 -13.30 -21.54 7.61
C ILE A 11 -13.86 -20.32 8.37
N ASP A 12 -13.44 -20.17 9.62
CA ASP A 12 -13.75 -19.00 10.41
C ASP A 12 -13.09 -17.76 9.79
N ARG A 13 -13.90 -16.75 9.60
CA ARG A 13 -13.57 -15.43 9.02
C ARG A 13 -12.34 -14.89 9.72
N MET A 14 -11.21 -14.82 9.00
CA MET A 14 -10.08 -14.03 9.47
C MET A 14 -10.53 -12.56 9.63
N PRO A 15 -10.24 -11.93 10.76
CA PRO A 15 -10.54 -10.51 10.92
C PRO A 15 -9.78 -9.72 9.87
N VAL A 16 -10.48 -8.83 9.18
CA VAL A 16 -9.88 -7.86 8.24
C VAL A 16 -8.88 -7.04 9.05
N LEU A 17 -7.58 -7.30 8.83
CA LEU A 17 -6.51 -6.59 9.52
C LEU A 17 -6.47 -5.16 9.00
N ARG A 18 -6.88 -4.23 9.84
CA ARG A 18 -6.89 -2.79 9.56
C ARG A 18 -5.47 -2.31 9.28
N ARG A 19 -5.21 -1.85 8.06
CA ARG A 19 -3.94 -1.22 7.66
C ARG A 19 -3.95 0.22 8.15
N LYS A 20 -3.11 0.57 9.11
CA LYS A 20 -3.02 1.92 9.67
C LYS A 20 -1.87 2.69 9.01
N TRP A 21 -2.17 3.86 8.44
CA TRP A 21 -1.21 4.79 7.85
C TRP A 21 -0.89 5.95 8.82
N LEU A 22 0.36 6.36 8.86
CA LEU A 22 0.95 7.58 9.45
C LEU A 22 0.28 8.20 10.70
N GLY A 23 0.94 8.08 11.85
CA GLY A 23 0.87 9.02 12.98
C GLY A 23 0.09 8.56 14.19
N ASP A 24 0.77 8.70 15.27
CA ASP A 24 0.43 8.66 16.70
C ASP A 24 -0.47 7.54 17.26
N GLN A 25 0.23 6.80 18.11
CA GLN A 25 -0.25 5.88 19.14
C GLN A 25 -1.23 4.78 18.71
N LEU A 26 -0.61 3.59 18.59
CA LEU A 26 -1.26 2.30 18.72
C LEU A 26 -2.23 2.28 19.92
N VAL A 27 -3.53 2.37 19.62
CA VAL A 27 -4.51 1.68 20.43
C VAL A 27 -5.11 0.60 19.55
N CYS A 28 -4.38 -0.52 19.45
CA CYS A 28 -4.95 -1.77 19.00
C CYS A 28 -5.92 -2.22 20.10
N SER A 29 -7.22 -1.96 19.94
CA SER A 29 -8.24 -2.73 20.66
C SER A 29 -8.22 -4.14 20.09
N LEU A 30 -7.27 -4.95 20.54
CA LEU A 30 -7.30 -6.39 20.37
C LEU A 30 -8.27 -6.95 21.40
N ALA A 31 -9.33 -7.56 20.92
CA ALA A 31 -10.01 -8.58 21.71
C ALA A 31 -8.96 -9.59 22.19
N SER A 32 -8.70 -9.61 23.49
CA SER A 32 -8.07 -10.64 24.33
C SER A 32 -7.18 -11.69 23.62
N GLY A 33 -5.99 -11.31 23.23
CA GLY A 33 -4.89 -12.20 22.90
C GLY A 33 -3.61 -11.36 22.94
N GLY A 34 -2.64 -11.72 23.81
CA GLY A 34 -1.46 -10.93 24.11
C GLY A 34 -0.74 -10.43 22.85
N VAL A 35 -0.34 -9.18 22.85
CA VAL A 35 0.51 -8.56 21.81
C VAL A 35 1.84 -9.32 21.83
N SER A 36 2.04 -10.20 20.86
CA SER A 36 3.35 -10.82 20.64
C SER A 36 4.20 -9.79 19.91
N GLY A 37 5.19 -9.19 20.60
CA GLY A 37 6.16 -8.29 19.99
C GLY A 37 6.98 -8.98 18.89
N LEU A 38 7.70 -8.19 18.10
CA LEU A 38 8.70 -8.70 17.14
C LEU A 38 10.01 -8.98 17.87
N GLU A 39 10.56 -10.17 17.67
CA GLU A 39 11.96 -10.48 17.98
C GLU A 39 12.82 -10.09 16.77
N VAL A 40 13.62 -9.08 16.95
CA VAL A 40 14.39 -8.44 15.88
C VAL A 40 15.87 -8.81 15.97
N THR A 41 16.47 -9.24 14.87
CA THR A 41 17.91 -9.34 14.68
C THR A 41 18.34 -8.29 13.66
N LEU A 42 19.42 -7.55 13.97
CA LEU A 42 20.01 -6.60 13.03
C LEU A 42 21.36 -7.15 12.53
N VAL A 43 21.47 -7.29 11.23
CA VAL A 43 22.73 -7.46 10.52
C VAL A 43 23.23 -6.08 10.14
N LEU A 44 24.36 -5.69 10.70
CA LEU A 44 24.88 -4.33 10.58
C LEU A 44 25.86 -4.19 9.42
N CYS A 45 25.76 -3.08 8.71
CA CYS A 45 26.72 -2.65 7.71
C CYS A 45 27.03 -1.15 7.86
N THR A 46 28.15 -0.70 7.27
CA THR A 46 28.45 0.74 7.16
C THR A 46 27.75 1.35 5.95
N ALA A 47 27.63 2.67 5.91
CA ALA A 47 27.16 3.42 4.73
C ALA A 47 28.03 3.22 3.48
N ARG A 48 29.24 2.67 3.64
CA ARG A 48 30.17 2.34 2.52
C ARG A 48 29.98 0.91 2.01
N GLY A 49 29.03 0.14 2.58
CA GLY A 49 28.79 -1.23 2.20
C GLY A 49 29.81 -2.23 2.78
N GLU A 50 30.31 -2.00 3.98
CA GLU A 50 31.15 -2.96 4.70
C GLU A 50 30.27 -3.72 5.70
N LEU A 51 30.19 -5.05 5.57
CA LEU A 51 29.46 -5.89 6.53
C LEU A 51 30.21 -5.92 7.86
N ILE A 52 29.50 -5.66 8.95
CA ILE A 52 30.06 -5.62 10.30
C ILE A 52 29.74 -6.93 11.06
N GLY A 53 28.50 -7.40 11.01
CA GLY A 53 28.05 -8.63 11.67
C GLY A 53 26.62 -8.53 12.22
N ALA A 54 26.16 -9.61 12.84
CA ALA A 54 24.80 -9.70 13.41
C ALA A 54 24.82 -9.38 14.90
N ALA A 55 23.94 -8.46 15.33
CA ALA A 55 23.74 -8.14 16.74
C ALA A 55 22.88 -9.20 17.43
N ALA A 56 22.96 -9.27 18.77
CA ALA A 56 22.06 -10.10 19.55
C ALA A 56 20.61 -9.67 19.34
N PRO A 57 19.65 -10.62 19.31
CA PRO A 57 18.24 -10.29 19.10
C PRO A 57 17.67 -9.51 20.29
N PHE A 58 16.70 -8.64 20.01
CA PHE A 58 15.93 -7.89 20.99
C PHE A 58 14.44 -7.85 20.60
N THR A 59 13.57 -7.47 21.53
CA THR A 59 12.12 -7.46 21.30
C THR A 59 11.61 -6.03 21.24
N VAL A 60 10.69 -5.76 20.31
CA VAL A 60 10.01 -4.47 20.16
C VAL A 60 8.50 -4.66 20.10
N GLU A 61 7.76 -3.65 20.57
CA GLU A 61 6.30 -3.60 20.51
C GLU A 61 5.83 -3.19 19.10
N SER A 62 6.02 -4.06 18.11
CA SER A 62 5.51 -3.89 16.75
C SER A 62 5.01 -5.22 16.24
N THR A 63 3.98 -5.20 15.41
CA THR A 63 3.45 -6.39 14.73
C THR A 63 3.70 -6.35 13.22
N TRP A 64 4.18 -5.21 12.70
CA TRP A 64 4.32 -4.98 11.28
C TRP A 64 5.79 -4.88 10.90
N TRP A 65 6.29 -5.76 10.03
CA TRP A 65 7.70 -5.77 9.62
C TRP A 65 8.13 -4.46 8.94
N ARG A 66 7.22 -3.75 8.30
CA ARG A 66 7.53 -2.49 7.60
C ARG A 66 7.62 -1.28 8.52
N ASP A 67 7.00 -1.31 9.69
CA ASP A 67 6.98 -0.20 10.65
C ASP A 67 8.22 -0.31 11.54
N VAL A 68 9.26 0.45 11.19
CA VAL A 68 10.61 0.31 11.76
C VAL A 68 10.96 1.34 12.84
N GLU A 69 10.09 2.31 13.13
CA GLU A 69 10.34 3.32 14.18
C GLU A 69 10.64 2.64 15.52
N GLY A 70 9.87 1.63 15.91
CA GLY A 70 10.11 0.83 17.11
C GLY A 70 11.40 0.00 17.06
N VAL A 71 11.80 -0.46 15.86
CA VAL A 71 13.07 -1.19 15.67
C VAL A 71 14.26 -0.26 15.87
N VAL A 72 14.22 0.94 15.27
CA VAL A 72 15.26 1.97 15.43
C VAL A 72 15.38 2.43 16.89
N ALA A 73 14.26 2.68 17.56
CA ALA A 73 14.24 3.02 18.98
C ALA A 73 14.80 1.88 19.83
N GLY A 74 14.37 0.64 19.60
CA GLY A 74 14.87 -0.54 20.32
C GLY A 74 16.37 -0.77 20.12
N ALA A 75 16.90 -0.54 18.92
CA ALA A 75 18.34 -0.61 18.68
C ALA A 75 19.13 0.43 19.50
N ARG A 76 18.61 1.64 19.61
CA ARG A 76 19.19 2.69 20.47
C ARG A 76 19.14 2.30 21.94
N ASP A 77 17.99 1.87 22.42
CA ASP A 77 17.74 1.61 23.86
C ASP A 77 18.45 0.34 24.35
N VAL A 78 18.46 -0.74 23.54
CA VAL A 78 18.98 -2.06 23.95
C VAL A 78 20.44 -2.25 23.51
N LEU A 79 20.78 -1.82 22.30
CA LEU A 79 22.11 -2.05 21.74
C LEU A 79 23.02 -0.80 21.84
N GLY A 80 22.47 0.37 22.14
CA GLY A 80 23.21 1.63 22.20
C GLY A 80 23.71 2.11 20.83
N VAL A 81 23.00 1.76 19.74
CA VAL A 81 23.38 2.12 18.36
C VAL A 81 22.25 2.84 17.64
N GLU A 82 22.62 3.90 16.92
CA GLU A 82 21.73 4.52 15.94
C GLU A 82 21.83 3.76 14.64
N VAL A 83 20.67 3.34 14.11
CA VAL A 83 20.60 2.53 12.89
C VAL A 83 19.61 3.14 11.90
N ARG A 84 19.84 2.84 10.61
CA ARG A 84 18.85 2.99 9.54
C ARG A 84 18.51 1.61 9.00
N VAL A 85 17.28 1.17 9.13
CA VAL A 85 16.84 -0.12 8.61
C VAL A 85 16.76 -0.02 7.09
N LEU A 86 17.43 -0.95 6.39
CA LEU A 86 17.47 -0.97 4.92
C LEU A 86 16.39 -1.88 4.34
N ARG A 87 16.34 -3.15 4.76
CA ARG A 87 15.41 -4.15 4.26
C ARG A 87 15.35 -5.41 5.11
N ILE A 88 14.38 -6.27 4.85
CA ILE A 88 14.31 -7.63 5.42
C ILE A 88 15.37 -8.53 4.75
N LEU A 89 16.08 -9.30 5.56
CA LEU A 89 16.95 -10.40 5.12
C LEU A 89 16.28 -11.76 5.31
N GLU A 90 15.58 -11.93 6.44
CA GLU A 90 14.99 -13.22 6.78
C GLU A 90 13.74 -13.06 7.65
N VAL A 91 12.74 -13.90 7.37
CA VAL A 91 11.58 -14.15 8.23
C VAL A 91 11.35 -15.66 8.33
N PRO A 92 10.65 -16.18 9.36
CA PRO A 92 10.35 -17.61 9.46
C PRO A 92 9.65 -18.13 8.20
N ARG A 93 10.02 -19.34 7.76
CA ARG A 93 9.43 -19.97 6.59
C ARG A 93 7.90 -20.07 6.74
N GLY A 94 7.16 -19.61 5.74
CA GLY A 94 5.70 -19.56 5.74
C GLY A 94 5.09 -18.42 6.55
N ALA A 95 5.91 -17.54 7.13
CA ALA A 95 5.41 -16.29 7.70
C ALA A 95 4.84 -15.40 6.59
N ARG A 96 3.73 -14.73 6.90
CA ARG A 96 3.05 -13.82 5.98
C ARG A 96 2.84 -12.47 6.63
N PHE A 97 2.84 -11.45 5.80
CA PHE A 97 2.44 -10.12 6.25
C PHE A 97 0.99 -10.15 6.84
N PRO A 98 0.68 -9.44 7.94
CA PRO A 98 1.39 -8.28 8.46
C PRO A 98 2.68 -8.58 9.25
N GLY A 99 2.98 -9.80 9.62
CA GLY A 99 4.19 -10.15 10.31
C GLY A 99 3.96 -10.71 11.71
N GLY A 100 4.77 -10.29 12.64
CA GLY A 100 4.89 -10.88 13.98
C GLY A 100 6.01 -11.91 14.05
N GLY A 101 6.33 -12.39 15.25
CA GLY A 101 7.38 -13.39 15.46
C GLY A 101 8.79 -12.82 15.26
N ARG A 102 9.65 -13.57 14.55
CA ARG A 102 11.04 -13.19 14.31
C ARG A 102 11.24 -12.52 12.97
N VAL A 103 12.14 -11.53 12.91
CA VAL A 103 12.55 -10.87 11.67
C VAL A 103 14.01 -10.46 11.76
N THR A 104 14.73 -10.64 10.67
CA THR A 104 16.10 -10.14 10.54
C THR A 104 16.14 -9.06 9.48
N TYR A 105 16.69 -7.90 9.85
CA TYR A 105 16.91 -6.78 8.91
C TYR A 105 18.40 -6.57 8.64
N LEU A 106 18.71 -6.10 7.44
CA LEU A 106 19.93 -5.36 7.20
C LEU A 106 19.72 -3.93 7.69
N ALA A 107 20.66 -3.43 8.47
CA ALA A 107 20.63 -2.07 8.99
C ALA A 107 21.99 -1.39 8.87
N GLU A 108 21.97 -0.11 8.52
CA GLU A 108 23.14 0.72 8.37
C GLU A 108 23.47 1.44 9.68
N VAL A 109 24.74 1.56 9.99
CA VAL A 109 25.29 2.38 11.07
C VAL A 109 26.33 3.34 10.54
N ASP A 110 26.43 4.54 11.13
CA ASP A 110 27.45 5.52 10.75
C ASP A 110 28.85 5.07 11.19
N ILE A 111 28.96 4.45 12.37
CA ILE A 111 30.22 3.98 12.96
C ILE A 111 30.01 2.56 13.51
N ALA A 112 30.96 1.67 13.19
CA ALA A 112 30.96 0.31 13.70
C ALA A 112 30.97 0.31 15.25
N PRO A 113 30.00 -0.37 15.90
CA PRO A 113 29.84 -0.32 17.36
C PRO A 113 30.86 -1.25 18.06
N ALA A 114 32.01 -0.71 18.45
CA ALA A 114 33.10 -1.48 19.08
C ALA A 114 32.72 -2.13 20.43
N HIS A 115 31.63 -1.68 21.06
CA HIS A 115 31.14 -2.22 22.34
C HIS A 115 30.24 -3.46 22.17
N LEU A 116 29.80 -3.78 20.98
CA LEU A 116 28.93 -4.94 20.72
C LEU A 116 29.75 -6.20 20.38
N GLN A 117 29.33 -7.32 20.93
CA GLN A 117 29.75 -8.63 20.45
C GLN A 117 28.84 -9.03 19.29
N LEU A 118 29.39 -8.98 18.07
CA LEU A 118 28.66 -9.31 16.86
C LEU A 118 28.97 -10.74 16.41
N GLY A 119 27.92 -11.46 16.03
CA GLY A 119 28.04 -12.77 15.39
C GLY A 119 28.35 -12.64 13.89
N THR A 120 28.74 -13.73 13.28
CA THR A 120 28.87 -13.81 11.82
C THR A 120 27.51 -13.96 11.16
N TRP A 121 27.35 -13.36 9.98
CA TRP A 121 26.20 -13.62 9.11
C TRP A 121 26.66 -14.53 7.96
N PRO A 122 25.95 -15.63 7.65
CA PRO A 122 26.49 -16.68 6.75
C PRO A 122 26.57 -16.25 5.29
N ASP A 123 25.68 -15.37 4.86
CA ASP A 123 25.59 -14.89 3.49
C ASP A 123 26.14 -13.45 3.39
N ASP A 124 26.49 -13.02 2.17
CA ASP A 124 26.79 -11.61 1.93
C ASP A 124 25.54 -10.85 1.50
N PRO A 125 24.87 -10.11 2.43
CA PRO A 125 23.66 -9.39 2.11
C PRO A 125 23.91 -8.17 1.21
N LEU A 126 25.18 -7.81 0.98
CA LEU A 126 25.56 -6.63 0.21
C LEU A 126 25.81 -6.94 -1.26
N LEU A 127 25.73 -8.21 -1.67
CA LEU A 127 25.81 -8.59 -3.09
C LEU A 127 24.76 -7.83 -3.91
N PRO A 128 25.12 -7.32 -5.09
CA PRO A 128 24.17 -6.60 -5.96
C PRO A 128 22.97 -7.45 -6.33
N HIS A 129 21.80 -6.85 -6.36
CA HIS A 129 20.55 -7.48 -6.80
C HIS A 129 19.80 -6.54 -7.75
N GLN A 130 19.34 -7.08 -8.89
CA GLN A 130 18.71 -6.26 -9.94
C GLN A 130 17.45 -5.50 -9.48
N ASN A 131 16.72 -6.03 -8.49
CA ASN A 131 15.50 -5.44 -7.96
C ASN A 131 15.75 -4.69 -6.64
N ARG A 132 17.01 -4.46 -6.25
CA ARG A 132 17.30 -3.71 -5.03
C ARG A 132 16.97 -2.25 -5.22
N LEU A 133 16.21 -1.72 -4.28
CA LEU A 133 15.78 -0.33 -4.28
C LEU A 133 16.90 0.57 -3.76
N SER A 134 16.96 1.82 -4.24
CA SER A 134 18.00 2.77 -3.85
C SER A 134 18.08 2.99 -2.33
N TYR A 135 16.94 3.10 -1.67
CA TYR A 135 16.88 3.26 -0.21
C TYR A 135 17.17 1.96 0.58
N ALA A 136 17.22 0.80 -0.09
CA ALA A 136 17.62 -0.48 0.50
C ALA A 136 19.12 -0.77 0.35
N GLU A 137 19.86 0.11 -0.33
CA GLU A 137 21.32 0.09 -0.43
C GLU A 137 21.96 0.90 0.69
N PRO A 138 23.16 0.52 1.15
CA PRO A 138 23.94 1.34 2.07
C PRO A 138 24.16 2.76 1.53
N GLY A 139 23.92 3.77 2.37
CA GLY A 139 23.99 5.19 1.99
C GLY A 139 22.76 5.73 1.26
N GLY A 140 21.84 4.86 0.81
CA GLY A 140 20.66 5.27 0.02
C GLY A 140 19.73 6.21 0.77
N HIS A 141 19.43 5.92 2.02
CA HIS A 141 18.61 6.81 2.86
C HIS A 141 19.25 8.20 3.04
N GLN A 142 20.57 8.27 3.16
CA GLN A 142 21.24 9.56 3.33
C GLN A 142 21.06 10.44 2.09
N LEU A 143 21.16 9.87 0.88
CA LEU A 143 20.92 10.61 -0.37
C LEU A 143 19.51 11.18 -0.45
N ASP A 144 18.51 10.44 0.03
CA ASP A 144 17.13 10.91 0.07
C ASP A 144 16.91 12.01 1.12
N LEU A 145 17.55 11.87 2.28
CA LEU A 145 17.51 12.88 3.35
C LEU A 145 18.22 14.17 2.96
N ASP A 146 19.38 14.09 2.29
CA ASP A 146 20.11 15.24 1.77
C ASP A 146 19.27 16.01 0.74
N TRP A 147 18.64 15.29 -0.20
CA TRP A 147 17.70 15.90 -1.14
C TRP A 147 16.54 16.61 -0.44
N ALA A 148 15.99 16.00 0.61
CA ALA A 148 14.89 16.56 1.38
C ALA A 148 15.33 17.85 2.10
N ALA A 149 16.52 17.83 2.74
CA ALA A 149 17.08 18.99 3.43
C ALA A 149 17.35 20.14 2.45
N ASP A 150 17.96 19.87 1.30
CA ASP A 150 18.23 20.88 0.26
C ASP A 150 16.92 21.47 -0.30
N THR A 151 15.91 20.63 -0.54
CA THR A 151 14.62 21.08 -1.05
C THR A 151 13.88 21.98 -0.05
N LEU A 152 13.92 21.65 1.24
CA LEU A 152 13.34 22.48 2.30
C LEU A 152 14.11 23.79 2.47
N ALA A 153 15.45 23.73 2.45
CA ALA A 153 16.30 24.91 2.57
C ALA A 153 16.05 25.93 1.44
N GLN A 154 15.82 25.47 0.20
CA GLN A 154 15.45 26.33 -0.93
C GLN A 154 14.12 27.07 -0.71
N ARG A 155 13.27 26.56 0.18
CA ARG A 155 12.01 27.20 0.60
C ARG A 155 12.15 28.03 1.87
N GLY A 156 13.34 28.13 2.44
CA GLY A 156 13.57 28.82 3.72
C GLY A 156 13.12 27.99 4.95
N ILE A 157 12.82 26.71 4.79
CA ILE A 157 12.39 25.82 5.86
C ILE A 157 13.61 25.08 6.40
N ALA A 158 13.90 25.23 7.68
CA ALA A 158 15.04 24.59 8.33
C ALA A 158 14.61 23.31 9.07
N LEU A 159 15.43 22.26 9.00
CA LEU A 159 15.30 21.10 9.89
C LEU A 159 15.76 21.46 11.30
N THR A 160 14.99 21.09 12.32
CA THR A 160 15.24 21.47 13.73
C THR A 160 15.58 20.29 14.63
N ALA A 161 15.41 19.05 14.12
CA ALA A 161 15.80 17.81 14.82
C ALA A 161 16.25 16.76 13.80
N ALA A 162 16.84 15.67 14.31
CA ALA A 162 17.22 14.52 13.49
C ALA A 162 15.98 13.87 12.85
N PRO A 163 16.06 13.43 11.57
CA PRO A 163 15.01 12.67 10.91
C PRO A 163 14.67 11.35 11.64
N VAL A 164 13.41 10.98 11.64
CA VAL A 164 12.93 9.73 12.23
C VAL A 164 12.48 8.80 11.12
N GLN A 165 13.08 7.61 11.02
CA GLN A 165 12.65 6.56 10.11
C GLN A 165 11.39 5.90 10.67
N VAL A 166 10.28 6.05 9.96
CA VAL A 166 8.97 5.52 10.39
C VAL A 166 8.70 4.17 9.75
N ARG A 167 9.01 4.06 8.46
CA ARG A 167 8.71 2.87 7.66
C ARG A 167 9.78 2.63 6.62
N THR A 168 10.09 1.34 6.38
CA THR A 168 10.84 0.91 5.20
C THR A 168 10.43 -0.49 4.80
N TRP A 169 10.21 -0.69 3.51
CA TRP A 169 9.88 -1.97 2.89
C TRP A 169 9.96 -1.83 1.36
N ASN A 170 9.58 -2.88 0.64
CA ASN A 170 9.68 -2.95 -0.82
C ASN A 170 8.79 -1.98 -1.61
N LEU A 171 7.85 -1.25 -0.98
CA LEU A 171 6.97 -0.28 -1.66
C LEU A 171 7.23 1.16 -1.25
N SER A 172 7.92 1.41 -0.12
CA SER A 172 8.28 2.77 0.27
C SER A 172 9.28 2.82 1.42
N SER A 173 10.01 3.92 1.48
CA SER A 173 10.69 4.42 2.69
C SER A 173 10.03 5.73 3.12
N ILE A 174 9.67 5.84 4.41
CA ILE A 174 8.97 7.00 4.96
C ILE A 174 9.73 7.55 6.15
N TRP A 175 10.00 8.84 6.11
CA TRP A 175 10.69 9.59 7.15
C TRP A 175 9.84 10.75 7.65
N ARG A 176 9.82 10.95 8.96
CA ARG A 176 9.28 12.15 9.60
C ARG A 176 10.41 13.12 9.88
N LEU A 177 10.30 14.32 9.33
CA LEU A 177 11.25 15.40 9.45
C LEU A 177 10.65 16.47 10.35
N THR A 178 11.38 16.91 11.38
CA THR A 178 10.96 18.04 12.23
C THR A 178 11.53 19.32 11.65
N ALA A 179 10.65 20.17 11.11
CA ALA A 179 11.06 21.41 10.46
C ALA A 179 10.53 22.65 11.20
N SER A 180 11.05 23.83 10.86
CA SER A 180 10.69 25.11 11.50
C SER A 180 9.21 25.49 11.33
N GLU A 181 8.55 24.99 10.29
CA GLU A 181 7.14 25.25 9.98
C GLU A 181 6.20 24.08 10.37
N GLY A 182 6.72 23.09 11.10
CA GLY A 182 5.99 21.92 11.51
C GLY A 182 6.54 20.63 10.92
N PRO A 183 5.90 19.48 11.19
CA PRO A 183 6.33 18.18 10.66
C PRO A 183 6.23 18.13 9.13
N VAL A 184 7.19 17.47 8.50
CA VAL A 184 7.23 17.19 7.07
C VAL A 184 7.47 15.70 6.87
N TRP A 185 6.88 15.14 5.84
CA TRP A 185 7.00 13.73 5.51
C TRP A 185 7.75 13.56 4.19
N LEU A 186 8.87 12.84 4.25
CA LEU A 186 9.55 12.35 3.06
C LEU A 186 9.06 10.95 2.76
N LYS A 187 8.52 10.73 1.57
CA LYS A 187 8.18 9.41 1.04
C LYS A 187 9.02 9.14 -0.19
N VAL A 188 9.71 8.00 -0.19
CA VAL A 188 10.47 7.48 -1.32
C VAL A 188 9.81 6.20 -1.78
N THR A 189 9.55 6.08 -3.09
CA THR A 189 8.86 4.94 -3.69
C THR A 189 9.75 4.25 -4.72
N PRO A 190 9.55 2.95 -4.98
CA PRO A 190 10.26 2.27 -6.05
C PRO A 190 9.84 2.79 -7.43
N PRO A 191 10.68 2.57 -8.48
CA PRO A 191 10.38 2.99 -9.84
C PRO A 191 9.04 2.51 -10.39
N PHE A 192 8.61 1.32 -9.98
CA PHE A 192 7.33 0.75 -10.40
C PHE A 192 6.10 1.32 -9.66
N CYS A 193 6.29 2.25 -8.69
CA CYS A 193 5.25 2.97 -7.95
C CYS A 193 5.47 4.50 -8.02
N ALA A 194 6.02 5.02 -9.10
CA ALA A 194 6.43 6.43 -9.22
C ALA A 194 5.27 7.41 -9.50
N SER A 195 4.05 6.93 -9.70
CA SER A 195 2.88 7.76 -10.06
C SER A 195 2.64 8.90 -9.07
N GLU A 196 2.83 8.66 -7.78
CA GLU A 196 2.58 9.63 -6.73
C GLU A 196 3.39 10.92 -6.90
N ALA A 197 4.70 10.80 -7.10
CA ALA A 197 5.56 11.97 -7.29
C ALA A 197 5.25 12.76 -8.57
N ALA A 198 4.70 12.10 -9.59
CA ALA A 198 4.31 12.72 -10.84
C ALA A 198 2.96 13.46 -10.75
N ILE A 199 1.97 12.87 -10.09
CA ILE A 199 0.61 13.41 -10.12
C ILE A 199 0.30 14.38 -8.97
N MET A 200 0.77 14.12 -7.73
CA MET A 200 0.41 14.93 -6.56
C MET A 200 0.67 16.43 -6.71
N PRO A 201 1.78 16.89 -7.33
CA PRO A 201 2.01 18.32 -7.52
C PRO A 201 0.96 19.04 -8.38
N LEU A 202 0.14 18.30 -9.14
CA LEU A 202 -0.88 18.81 -10.05
C LEU A 202 -2.30 18.71 -9.48
N LEU A 203 -2.46 18.04 -8.34
CA LEU A 203 -3.75 17.86 -7.68
C LEU A 203 -4.09 19.06 -6.79
N ASP A 204 -5.39 19.24 -6.51
CA ASP A 204 -5.87 20.29 -5.62
C ASP A 204 -5.31 20.11 -4.19
N PRO A 205 -4.56 21.08 -3.64
CA PRO A 205 -4.02 21.01 -2.28
C PRO A 205 -5.10 21.00 -1.19
N ASN A 206 -6.36 21.25 -1.54
CA ASN A 206 -7.49 21.04 -0.64
C ASN A 206 -7.95 19.58 -0.59
N VAL A 207 -7.52 18.75 -1.54
CA VAL A 207 -7.88 17.33 -1.62
C VAL A 207 -6.71 16.43 -1.24
N VAL A 208 -5.47 16.86 -1.54
CA VAL A 208 -4.24 16.11 -1.21
C VAL A 208 -3.35 16.90 -0.25
N PRO A 209 -2.38 16.28 0.44
CA PRO A 209 -1.39 17.01 1.24
C PRO A 209 -0.64 18.04 0.39
N THR A 210 -0.28 19.17 0.99
CA THR A 210 0.55 20.17 0.32
C THR A 210 1.90 19.57 -0.04
N VAL A 211 2.24 19.57 -1.33
CA VAL A 211 3.54 19.10 -1.83
C VAL A 211 4.59 20.19 -1.66
N LEU A 212 5.57 19.95 -0.80
CA LEU A 212 6.70 20.83 -0.56
C LEU A 212 7.84 20.61 -1.54
N GLY A 213 7.92 19.42 -2.14
CA GLY A 213 8.89 19.08 -3.17
C GLY A 213 8.58 17.75 -3.79
N ALA A 214 8.92 17.57 -5.06
CA ALA A 214 8.81 16.32 -5.77
C ALA A 214 10.01 16.13 -6.70
N ALA A 215 10.47 14.90 -6.81
CA ALA A 215 11.48 14.46 -7.77
C ALA A 215 11.14 13.02 -8.18
N PRO A 216 11.75 12.43 -9.21
CA PRO A 216 11.50 11.04 -9.53
C PRO A 216 11.61 10.15 -8.29
N HIS A 217 10.54 9.40 -7.99
CA HIS A 217 10.44 8.44 -6.89
C HIS A 217 10.43 9.03 -5.47
N ARG A 218 10.36 10.33 -5.27
CA ARG A 218 10.32 10.93 -3.94
C ARG A 218 9.43 12.16 -3.88
N VAL A 219 8.77 12.34 -2.75
CA VAL A 219 7.89 13.47 -2.49
C VAL A 219 8.05 13.94 -1.04
N LEU A 220 8.06 15.26 -0.86
CA LEU A 220 7.98 15.93 0.43
C LEU A 220 6.59 16.49 0.62
N LEU A 221 5.93 16.09 1.70
CA LEU A 221 4.56 16.47 2.03
C LEU A 221 4.52 17.21 3.35
N ALA A 222 3.76 18.30 3.40
CA ALA A 222 3.40 18.90 4.67
C ALA A 222 2.56 17.91 5.49
N ASP A 223 2.68 17.99 6.81
CA ASP A 223 1.84 17.18 7.70
C ASP A 223 0.34 17.47 7.51
N VAL A 224 -0.46 16.43 7.63
CA VAL A 224 -1.92 16.52 7.67
C VAL A 224 -2.35 16.24 9.10
N PRO A 225 -2.71 17.28 9.89
CA PRO A 225 -3.15 17.11 11.26
C PRO A 225 -4.41 16.23 11.34
N GLY A 226 -4.50 15.40 12.38
CA GLY A 226 -5.63 14.50 12.59
C GLY A 226 -5.25 13.03 12.46
N GLN A 227 -6.21 12.20 12.13
CA GLN A 227 -6.03 10.74 12.07
C GLN A 227 -6.54 10.16 10.76
N ASP A 228 -6.11 8.92 10.47
CA ASP A 228 -6.61 8.15 9.34
C ASP A 228 -8.05 7.73 9.63
N GLN A 229 -8.90 7.74 8.60
CA GLN A 229 -10.36 7.66 8.75
C GLN A 229 -10.91 6.23 8.70
N TYR A 230 -10.19 5.24 9.21
CA TYR A 230 -10.64 3.83 9.23
C TYR A 230 -12.02 3.62 9.87
N ASP A 231 -12.36 4.46 10.84
CA ASP A 231 -13.61 4.36 11.59
C ASP A 231 -14.72 5.27 11.05
N ALA A 232 -14.49 5.93 9.90
CA ALA A 232 -15.47 6.79 9.24
C ALA A 232 -16.75 6.03 8.89
N ARG A 233 -17.90 6.70 9.08
CA ARG A 233 -19.24 6.15 8.81
C ARG A 233 -20.15 7.22 8.25
N GLY A 234 -21.21 6.79 7.57
CA GLY A 234 -22.30 7.67 7.14
C GLY A 234 -21.82 8.88 6.33
N GLU A 235 -22.07 10.10 6.83
CA GLU A 235 -21.75 11.36 6.14
C GLU A 235 -20.23 11.56 5.92
N GLU A 236 -19.38 11.03 6.77
CA GLU A 236 -17.92 11.11 6.57
C GLU A 236 -17.49 10.31 5.34
N LEU A 237 -18.02 9.09 5.17
CA LEU A 237 -17.78 8.28 3.96
C LEU A 237 -18.28 8.99 2.71
N HIS A 238 -19.44 9.66 2.82
CA HIS A 238 -20.01 10.45 1.73
C HIS A 238 -19.09 11.62 1.34
N MET A 239 -18.61 12.39 2.31
CA MET A 239 -17.68 13.49 2.05
C MET A 239 -16.40 13.00 1.37
N MET A 240 -15.80 11.91 1.86
CA MET A 240 -14.59 11.36 1.28
C MET A 240 -14.78 10.87 -0.16
N ALA A 241 -15.86 10.14 -0.43
CA ALA A 241 -16.20 9.68 -1.77
C ALA A 241 -16.41 10.87 -2.72
N ARG A 242 -17.16 11.90 -2.29
CA ARG A 242 -17.39 13.12 -3.06
C ARG A 242 -16.09 13.85 -3.38
N MET A 243 -15.19 13.99 -2.41
CA MET A 243 -13.88 14.62 -2.63
C MET A 243 -13.12 13.94 -3.77
N LEU A 244 -13.04 12.59 -3.78
CA LEU A 244 -12.38 11.88 -4.85
C LEU A 244 -13.16 12.02 -6.18
N ILE A 245 -14.48 11.84 -6.18
CA ILE A 245 -15.30 11.92 -7.39
C ILE A 245 -15.23 13.31 -8.03
N ASP A 246 -15.31 14.39 -7.25
CA ASP A 246 -15.16 15.75 -7.75
C ASP A 246 -13.77 16.00 -8.34
N LEU A 247 -12.71 15.45 -7.70
CA LEU A 247 -11.36 15.49 -8.25
C LEU A 247 -11.26 14.71 -9.57
N GLN A 248 -11.77 13.47 -9.61
CA GLN A 248 -11.80 12.65 -10.82
C GLN A 248 -12.56 13.35 -11.97
N ALA A 249 -13.72 13.93 -11.66
CA ALA A 249 -14.51 14.68 -12.63
C ALA A 249 -13.73 15.88 -13.21
N SER A 250 -12.90 16.56 -12.42
CA SER A 250 -12.06 17.66 -12.88
C SER A 250 -10.97 17.24 -13.88
N TRP A 251 -10.62 15.95 -13.90
CA TRP A 251 -9.66 15.36 -14.83
C TRP A 251 -10.32 14.69 -16.04
N THR A 252 -11.64 14.69 -16.14
CA THR A 252 -12.37 14.22 -17.31
C THR A 252 -11.97 15.04 -18.55
N GLY A 253 -11.68 14.36 -19.66
CA GLY A 253 -11.20 15.01 -20.89
C GLY A 253 -9.72 15.39 -20.89
N ARG A 254 -8.98 15.15 -19.80
CA ARG A 254 -7.55 15.43 -19.65
C ARG A 254 -6.67 14.16 -19.66
N VAL A 255 -7.18 13.06 -20.19
CA VAL A 255 -6.43 11.78 -20.32
C VAL A 255 -5.07 11.96 -20.99
N PRO A 256 -4.90 12.75 -22.08
CA PRO A 256 -3.58 12.96 -22.68
C PRO A 256 -2.54 13.58 -21.73
N GLU A 257 -2.97 14.39 -20.77
CA GLU A 257 -2.06 14.96 -19.75
C GLU A 257 -1.59 13.86 -18.79
N LEU A 258 -2.48 12.96 -18.37
CA LEU A 258 -2.15 11.82 -17.52
C LEU A 258 -1.21 10.82 -18.22
N GLU A 259 -1.42 10.59 -19.53
CA GLU A 259 -0.52 9.79 -20.37
C GLU A 259 0.88 10.40 -20.45
N ALA A 260 0.96 11.72 -20.63
CA ALA A 260 2.23 12.45 -20.69
C ALA A 260 3.02 12.37 -19.36
N LEU A 261 2.33 12.22 -18.22
CA LEU A 261 2.94 11.99 -16.92
C LEU A 261 3.43 10.55 -16.73
N GLY A 262 3.14 9.64 -17.67
CA GLY A 262 3.50 8.24 -17.57
C GLY A 262 2.67 7.44 -16.56
N LEU A 263 1.44 7.89 -16.22
CA LEU A 263 0.57 7.16 -15.31
C LEU A 263 0.17 5.80 -15.91
N LEU A 264 -0.06 4.83 -15.04
CA LEU A 264 -0.43 3.48 -15.45
C LEU A 264 -1.78 3.48 -16.20
N ASP A 265 -1.77 2.99 -17.44
CA ASP A 265 -3.01 2.76 -18.18
C ASP A 265 -3.74 1.54 -17.63
N LYS A 266 -4.93 1.78 -17.04
CA LYS A 266 -5.85 0.78 -16.48
C LYS A 266 -7.06 0.53 -17.39
N ARG A 267 -7.09 1.07 -18.61
CA ARG A 267 -8.15 0.80 -19.60
C ARG A 267 -8.05 -0.63 -20.13
N ALA A 268 -9.13 -1.12 -20.73
CA ALA A 268 -9.28 -2.50 -21.19
C ALA A 268 -8.09 -2.99 -22.05
N ALA A 269 -7.70 -2.23 -23.06
CA ALA A 269 -6.65 -2.62 -24.00
C ALA A 269 -5.29 -2.88 -23.32
N ALA A 270 -4.94 -2.08 -22.33
CA ALA A 270 -3.69 -2.22 -21.58
C ALA A 270 -3.78 -3.25 -20.46
N THR A 271 -4.98 -3.48 -19.89
CA THR A 271 -5.18 -4.31 -18.71
C THR A 271 -5.46 -5.77 -19.02
N LEU A 272 -6.20 -6.07 -20.08
CA LEU A 272 -6.53 -7.46 -20.44
C LEU A 272 -5.29 -8.35 -20.60
N PRO A 273 -4.22 -7.95 -21.34
CA PRO A 273 -3.01 -8.77 -21.41
C PRO A 273 -2.33 -9.00 -20.07
N ARG A 274 -2.36 -8.01 -19.17
CA ARG A 274 -1.79 -8.12 -17.81
C ARG A 274 -2.60 -9.11 -16.96
N ILE A 275 -3.93 -9.06 -17.03
CA ILE A 275 -4.81 -10.01 -16.34
C ILE A 275 -4.54 -11.44 -16.84
N HIS A 276 -4.48 -11.66 -18.14
CA HIS A 276 -4.14 -12.99 -18.69
C HIS A 276 -2.81 -13.49 -18.16
N SER A 277 -1.76 -12.66 -18.17
CA SER A 277 -0.45 -13.03 -17.65
C SER A 277 -0.47 -13.43 -16.17
N VAL A 278 -1.19 -12.69 -15.32
CA VAL A 278 -1.33 -13.01 -13.89
C VAL A 278 -2.11 -14.31 -13.68
N VAL A 279 -3.18 -14.51 -14.44
CA VAL A 279 -3.97 -15.74 -14.40
C VAL A 279 -3.11 -16.96 -14.77
N ASP A 280 -2.38 -16.90 -15.87
CA ASP A 280 -1.51 -18.01 -16.32
C ASP A 280 -0.48 -18.39 -15.26
N ARG A 281 0.05 -17.40 -14.54
CA ARG A 281 1.07 -17.59 -13.51
C ARG A 281 0.55 -18.14 -12.20
N ASN A 282 -0.69 -17.81 -11.81
CA ASN A 282 -1.20 -18.07 -10.47
C ASN A 282 -2.41 -19.03 -10.42
N ARG A 283 -3.02 -19.38 -11.56
CA ARG A 283 -4.18 -20.26 -11.60
C ARG A 283 -3.94 -21.65 -10.98
N HIS A 284 -2.68 -22.09 -10.93
CA HIS A 284 -2.30 -23.38 -10.36
C HIS A 284 -2.51 -23.44 -8.83
N GLU A 285 -2.57 -22.31 -8.16
CA GLU A 285 -2.85 -22.19 -6.72
C GLU A 285 -4.34 -22.35 -6.39
N LEU A 286 -5.24 -22.30 -7.39
CA LEU A 286 -6.67 -22.49 -7.21
C LEU A 286 -7.04 -23.98 -7.34
N ASP A 287 -8.11 -24.38 -6.64
CA ASP A 287 -8.72 -25.68 -6.84
C ASP A 287 -9.39 -25.77 -8.23
N GLU A 288 -9.86 -26.97 -8.60
CA GLU A 288 -10.44 -27.20 -9.94
C GLU A 288 -11.73 -26.39 -10.16
N LYS A 289 -12.55 -26.20 -9.12
CA LYS A 289 -13.77 -25.38 -9.18
C LYS A 289 -13.42 -23.92 -9.42
N GLY A 290 -12.44 -23.41 -8.67
CA GLY A 290 -11.92 -22.07 -8.83
C GLY A 290 -11.34 -21.82 -10.21
N ARG A 291 -10.54 -22.75 -10.76
CA ARG A 291 -10.01 -22.63 -12.13
C ARG A 291 -11.09 -22.52 -13.18
N ARG A 292 -12.13 -23.37 -13.13
CA ARG A 292 -13.26 -23.29 -14.07
C ARG A 292 -14.02 -21.96 -13.97
N ALA A 293 -14.25 -21.49 -12.75
CA ALA A 293 -14.93 -20.21 -12.53
C ALA A 293 -14.09 -19.02 -13.02
N LEU A 294 -12.75 -19.09 -12.82
CA LEU A 294 -11.82 -18.09 -13.32
C LEU A 294 -11.81 -18.08 -14.85
N ASP A 295 -11.74 -19.25 -15.51
CA ASP A 295 -11.75 -19.36 -16.97
C ASP A 295 -13.02 -18.70 -17.56
N ALA A 296 -14.21 -18.97 -16.96
CA ALA A 296 -15.46 -18.34 -17.39
C ALA A 296 -15.47 -16.81 -17.17
N LEU A 297 -14.89 -16.32 -16.04
CA LEU A 297 -14.76 -14.88 -15.80
C LEU A 297 -13.86 -14.23 -16.86
N ILE A 298 -12.70 -14.83 -17.15
CA ILE A 298 -11.73 -14.30 -18.11
C ILE A 298 -12.31 -14.28 -19.53
N GLU A 299 -13.03 -15.33 -19.95
CA GLU A 299 -13.70 -15.35 -21.25
C GLU A 299 -14.71 -14.21 -21.40
N GLY A 300 -15.43 -13.85 -20.33
CA GLY A 300 -16.40 -12.76 -20.33
C GLY A 300 -15.82 -11.34 -20.20
N LEU A 301 -14.51 -11.18 -19.91
CA LEU A 301 -13.93 -9.88 -19.64
C LEU A 301 -14.03 -8.85 -20.79
N PRO A 302 -13.77 -9.22 -22.07
CA PRO A 302 -13.87 -8.24 -23.15
C PRO A 302 -15.26 -7.62 -23.24
N GLN A 303 -16.32 -8.44 -23.09
CA GLN A 303 -17.69 -7.93 -23.11
C GLN A 303 -18.00 -7.09 -21.86
N ARG A 304 -17.50 -7.49 -20.69
CA ARG A 304 -17.67 -6.73 -19.44
C ARG A 304 -17.04 -5.32 -19.54
N PHE A 305 -15.87 -5.20 -20.14
CA PHE A 305 -15.24 -3.90 -20.38
C PHE A 305 -16.04 -3.07 -21.40
N ALA A 306 -16.53 -3.68 -22.47
CA ALA A 306 -17.38 -3.00 -23.44
C ALA A 306 -18.68 -2.50 -22.80
N ASP A 307 -19.33 -3.33 -21.97
CA ASP A 307 -20.52 -2.94 -21.21
C ASP A 307 -20.23 -1.79 -20.25
N LEU A 308 -19.06 -1.81 -19.60
CA LEU A 308 -18.63 -0.74 -18.68
C LEU A 308 -18.44 0.59 -19.41
N GLU A 309 -17.80 0.58 -20.57
CA GLU A 309 -17.67 1.76 -21.44
C GLU A 309 -19.02 2.28 -21.89
N ALA A 310 -19.96 1.38 -22.22
CA ALA A 310 -21.32 1.71 -22.62
C ALA A 310 -22.16 2.37 -21.50
N CYS A 311 -21.75 2.28 -20.23
CA CYS A 311 -22.38 3.00 -19.12
C CYS A 311 -22.21 4.52 -19.23
N GLY A 312 -21.33 5.03 -20.08
CA GLY A 312 -21.20 6.44 -20.42
C GLY A 312 -20.46 7.30 -19.41
N ILE A 313 -19.79 6.72 -18.41
CA ILE A 313 -18.87 7.45 -17.52
C ILE A 313 -17.49 7.44 -18.18
N PRO A 314 -16.88 8.61 -18.45
CA PRO A 314 -15.62 8.68 -19.17
C PRO A 314 -14.43 8.25 -18.30
N ASP A 315 -13.38 7.72 -18.96
CA ASP A 315 -12.09 7.48 -18.31
C ASP A 315 -11.48 8.78 -17.78
N THR A 316 -10.83 8.66 -16.64
CA THR A 316 -10.21 9.79 -15.95
C THR A 316 -9.06 9.32 -15.06
N LEU A 317 -8.59 10.18 -14.13
CA LEU A 317 -7.67 9.83 -13.08
C LEU A 317 -8.34 8.83 -12.11
N VAL A 318 -7.65 7.72 -11.83
CA VAL A 318 -8.04 6.72 -10.85
C VAL A 318 -6.99 6.71 -9.74
N HIS A 319 -7.41 6.72 -8.48
CA HIS A 319 -6.51 6.62 -7.32
C HIS A 319 -5.86 5.23 -7.24
N GLY A 320 -6.66 4.19 -7.42
CA GLY A 320 -6.22 2.80 -7.49
C GLY A 320 -6.21 2.04 -6.17
N ASP A 321 -6.21 2.75 -5.03
CA ASP A 321 -6.30 2.17 -3.68
C ASP A 321 -7.09 3.10 -2.73
N PHE A 322 -8.22 3.64 -3.19
CA PHE A 322 -9.01 4.56 -2.40
C PHE A 322 -9.80 3.82 -1.31
N HIS A 323 -9.50 4.11 -0.06
CA HIS A 323 -10.22 3.59 1.10
C HIS A 323 -10.07 4.55 2.31
N PRO A 324 -10.91 4.43 3.36
CA PRO A 324 -10.86 5.34 4.51
C PRO A 324 -9.50 5.46 5.20
N GLY A 325 -8.68 4.41 5.15
CA GLY A 325 -7.33 4.43 5.71
C GLY A 325 -6.33 5.27 4.91
N ASN A 326 -6.64 5.60 3.64
CA ASN A 326 -5.86 6.52 2.80
C ASN A 326 -6.46 7.92 2.80
N VAL A 327 -7.36 8.22 3.74
CA VAL A 327 -7.87 9.56 4.01
C VAL A 327 -7.47 9.98 5.42
N ARG A 328 -6.83 11.13 5.56
CA ARG A 328 -6.36 11.65 6.84
C ARG A 328 -6.90 13.05 7.08
N GLY A 329 -7.18 13.37 8.34
CA GLY A 329 -7.62 14.70 8.73
C GLY A 329 -8.46 14.73 9.99
N THR A 330 -9.09 15.89 10.20
CA THR A 330 -10.12 16.12 11.21
C THR A 330 -11.43 16.47 10.51
N ALA A 331 -12.57 16.42 11.23
CA ALA A 331 -13.90 16.63 10.67
C ALA A 331 -13.97 17.84 9.72
N GLY A 332 -14.30 17.57 8.46
CA GLY A 332 -14.44 18.58 7.40
C GLY A 332 -13.12 19.03 6.73
N HIS A 333 -11.96 18.55 7.20
CA HIS A 333 -10.63 18.91 6.66
C HIS A 333 -9.81 17.65 6.36
N TYR A 334 -10.25 16.91 5.35
CA TYR A 334 -9.62 15.66 4.93
C TYR A 334 -8.65 15.87 3.76
N ARG A 335 -7.66 14.97 3.67
CA ARG A 335 -6.72 14.84 2.54
C ARG A 335 -6.62 13.38 2.13
N ILE A 336 -6.61 13.13 0.84
CA ILE A 336 -6.42 11.80 0.25
C ILE A 336 -4.93 11.57 0.08
N LEU A 337 -4.43 10.48 0.63
CA LEU A 337 -3.02 10.08 0.66
C LEU A 337 -2.79 8.89 -0.27
N ASP A 338 -1.51 8.56 -0.51
CA ASP A 338 -1.07 7.32 -1.17
C ASP A 338 -1.53 7.15 -2.62
N TRP A 339 -1.05 8.04 -3.47
CA TRP A 339 -1.31 8.05 -4.92
C TRP A 339 -0.38 7.13 -5.73
N GLY A 340 0.35 6.21 -5.07
CA GLY A 340 1.33 5.31 -5.70
C GLY A 340 0.74 4.36 -6.74
N ASP A 341 -0.53 3.99 -6.60
CA ASP A 341 -1.25 3.12 -7.54
C ASP A 341 -2.17 3.89 -8.51
N SER A 342 -2.04 5.22 -8.56
CA SER A 342 -2.85 6.03 -9.47
C SER A 342 -2.61 5.68 -10.94
N GLY A 343 -3.62 5.92 -11.75
CA GLY A 343 -3.60 5.57 -13.16
C GLY A 343 -4.73 6.20 -13.96
N ILE A 344 -4.88 5.75 -15.20
CA ILE A 344 -5.89 6.21 -16.16
C ILE A 344 -6.91 5.09 -16.35
N GLY A 345 -8.17 5.33 -16.08
CA GLY A 345 -9.20 4.32 -16.29
C GLY A 345 -10.60 4.76 -15.88
N HIS A 346 -11.50 3.81 -15.82
CA HIS A 346 -12.88 4.04 -15.41
C HIS A 346 -12.93 4.37 -13.91
N PRO A 347 -13.48 5.53 -13.50
CA PRO A 347 -13.39 6.01 -12.11
C PRO A 347 -14.06 5.08 -11.08
N MET A 348 -15.09 4.35 -11.47
CA MET A 348 -15.75 3.39 -10.58
C MET A 348 -14.83 2.25 -10.10
N LEU A 349 -13.62 2.10 -10.64
CA LEU A 349 -12.62 1.17 -10.13
C LEU A 349 -12.21 1.50 -8.69
N ASP A 350 -12.28 2.77 -8.28
CA ASP A 350 -11.96 3.20 -6.92
C ASP A 350 -13.07 2.92 -5.90
N LEU A 351 -14.26 2.55 -6.35
CA LEU A 351 -15.33 2.10 -5.46
C LEU A 351 -14.92 0.83 -4.69
N ARG A 352 -14.24 -0.12 -5.35
CA ARG A 352 -13.97 -1.43 -4.80
C ARG A 352 -13.06 -1.42 -3.56
N PRO A 353 -11.88 -0.77 -3.56
CA PRO A 353 -11.04 -0.72 -2.37
C PRO A 353 -11.75 -0.10 -1.16
N SER A 354 -12.62 0.89 -1.40
CA SER A 354 -13.38 1.54 -0.32
C SER A 354 -14.33 0.58 0.40
N LEU A 355 -14.86 -0.42 -0.30
CA LEU A 355 -15.82 -1.39 0.27
C LEU A 355 -15.15 -2.42 1.19
N GLU A 356 -13.87 -2.73 1.00
CA GLU A 356 -13.19 -3.78 1.77
C GLU A 356 -13.09 -3.50 3.27
N TYR A 357 -13.13 -2.22 3.65
CA TYR A 357 -13.03 -1.74 5.03
C TYR A 357 -14.38 -1.51 5.70
N LEU A 358 -15.49 -1.78 5.00
CA LEU A 358 -16.83 -1.50 5.46
C LEU A 358 -17.58 -2.81 5.77
N ASN A 359 -18.48 -2.76 6.75
CA ASN A 359 -19.45 -3.83 6.95
C ASN A 359 -20.53 -3.81 5.84
N ALA A 360 -21.33 -4.87 5.70
CA ALA A 360 -22.30 -5.01 4.61
C ALA A 360 -23.32 -3.85 4.52
N HIS A 361 -23.74 -3.29 5.65
CA HIS A 361 -24.68 -2.16 5.68
C HIS A 361 -24.02 -0.89 5.10
N ASP A 362 -22.80 -0.57 5.54
CA ASP A 362 -22.06 0.60 5.09
C ASP A 362 -21.61 0.44 3.62
N GLN A 363 -21.34 -0.81 3.15
CA GLN A 363 -21.02 -1.08 1.75
C GLN A 363 -22.14 -0.63 0.81
N GLN A 364 -23.41 -0.97 1.12
CA GLN A 364 -24.53 -0.54 0.28
C GLN A 364 -24.69 0.97 0.28
N GLY A 365 -24.49 1.61 1.43
CA GLY A 365 -24.48 3.08 1.54
C GLY A 365 -23.40 3.70 0.64
N ALA A 366 -22.18 3.17 0.67
CA ALA A 366 -21.08 3.64 -0.17
C ALA A 366 -21.37 3.45 -1.66
N ILE A 367 -21.91 2.31 -2.08
CA ILE A 367 -22.32 2.07 -3.48
C ILE A 367 -23.33 3.11 -3.92
N ASN A 368 -24.39 3.36 -3.14
CA ASN A 368 -25.41 4.34 -3.47
C ASN A 368 -24.84 5.77 -3.60
N ILE A 369 -23.86 6.13 -2.77
CA ILE A 369 -23.16 7.42 -2.84
C ILE A 369 -22.43 7.54 -4.20
N TRP A 370 -21.65 6.54 -4.58
CA TRP A 370 -20.93 6.56 -5.84
C TRP A 370 -21.86 6.61 -7.06
N GLU A 371 -22.94 5.84 -7.05
CA GLU A 371 -23.96 5.87 -8.10
C GLU A 371 -24.60 7.28 -8.22
N CYS A 372 -24.98 7.87 -7.11
CA CYS A 372 -25.62 9.19 -7.07
C CYS A 372 -24.67 10.29 -7.55
N GLU A 373 -23.43 10.32 -7.04
CA GLU A 373 -22.47 11.37 -7.38
C GLU A 373 -22.02 11.28 -8.84
N TRP A 374 -21.78 10.09 -9.38
CA TRP A 374 -21.45 9.95 -10.81
C TRP A 374 -22.64 10.28 -11.72
N SER A 375 -23.86 9.92 -11.33
CA SER A 375 -25.07 10.34 -12.08
C SER A 375 -25.24 11.87 -12.06
N ARG A 376 -24.80 12.54 -11.00
CA ARG A 376 -24.76 14.01 -10.91
C ARG A 376 -23.69 14.62 -11.82
N GLN A 377 -22.49 14.03 -11.84
CA GLN A 377 -21.36 14.52 -12.65
C GLN A 377 -21.60 14.30 -14.15
N VAL A 378 -22.21 13.17 -14.52
CA VAL A 378 -22.44 12.77 -15.93
C VAL A 378 -23.93 12.43 -16.09
N PRO A 379 -24.80 13.42 -16.35
CA PRO A 379 -26.22 13.17 -16.56
C PRO A 379 -26.49 12.19 -17.71
N GLY A 380 -27.27 11.15 -17.42
CA GLY A 380 -27.63 10.11 -18.40
C GLY A 380 -26.69 8.91 -18.44
N CYS A 381 -25.62 8.87 -17.65
CA CYS A 381 -24.81 7.66 -17.48
C CYS A 381 -25.57 6.59 -16.67
N ASP A 382 -25.18 5.33 -16.84
CA ASP A 382 -25.68 4.21 -16.02
C ASP A 382 -24.65 3.86 -14.92
N ALA A 383 -24.56 4.74 -13.91
CA ALA A 383 -23.63 4.58 -12.80
C ALA A 383 -23.93 3.31 -11.97
N ARG A 384 -25.19 2.90 -11.86
CA ARG A 384 -25.60 1.67 -11.18
C ARG A 384 -25.04 0.45 -11.88
N ARG A 385 -25.23 0.36 -13.19
CA ARG A 385 -24.69 -0.73 -13.99
C ARG A 385 -23.16 -0.76 -13.94
N ALA A 386 -22.52 0.40 -13.98
CA ALA A 386 -21.07 0.51 -13.83
C ALA A 386 -20.58 -0.04 -12.48
N ALA A 387 -21.26 0.28 -11.37
CA ALA A 387 -20.94 -0.25 -10.04
C ALA A 387 -21.02 -1.79 -9.97
N GLU A 388 -22.01 -2.40 -10.63
CA GLU A 388 -22.12 -3.86 -10.76
C GLU A 388 -20.97 -4.47 -11.58
N LEU A 389 -20.64 -3.83 -12.71
CA LEU A 389 -19.64 -4.34 -13.64
C LEU A 389 -18.22 -4.31 -13.07
N VAL A 390 -17.86 -3.30 -12.28
CA VAL A 390 -16.53 -3.17 -11.68
C VAL A 390 -16.27 -4.15 -10.53
N ARG A 391 -17.29 -4.80 -9.97
CA ARG A 391 -17.14 -5.68 -8.80
C ARG A 391 -16.02 -6.72 -8.95
N PRO A 392 -15.98 -7.57 -9.99
CA PRO A 392 -14.89 -8.53 -10.17
C PRO A 392 -13.61 -7.90 -10.75
N LEU A 393 -13.71 -6.71 -11.37
CA LEU A 393 -12.56 -6.03 -11.95
C LEU A 393 -11.59 -5.52 -10.86
N GLY A 394 -12.08 -4.99 -9.75
CA GLY A 394 -11.24 -4.50 -8.66
C GLY A 394 -10.21 -5.53 -8.20
N PRO A 395 -10.63 -6.75 -7.77
CA PRO A 395 -9.67 -7.80 -7.40
C PRO A 395 -8.77 -8.28 -8.55
N LEU A 396 -9.24 -8.28 -9.80
CA LEU A 396 -8.37 -8.58 -10.95
C LEU A 396 -7.26 -7.53 -11.12
N TYR A 397 -7.57 -6.24 -10.93
CA TYR A 397 -6.55 -5.19 -10.89
C TYR A 397 -5.62 -5.39 -9.70
N GLY A 398 -6.13 -5.75 -8.52
CA GLY A 398 -5.34 -6.11 -7.35
C GLY A 398 -4.34 -7.23 -7.64
N ALA A 399 -4.79 -8.30 -8.32
CA ALA A 399 -3.91 -9.40 -8.73
C ALA A 399 -2.77 -8.93 -9.64
N VAL A 400 -3.06 -8.02 -10.59
CA VAL A 400 -2.04 -7.41 -11.47
C VAL A 400 -1.04 -6.58 -10.67
N VAL A 401 -1.52 -5.79 -9.71
CA VAL A 401 -0.67 -4.95 -8.84
C VAL A 401 0.23 -5.81 -7.96
N TYR A 402 -0.30 -6.82 -7.28
CA TYR A 402 0.51 -7.72 -6.43
C TYR A 402 1.53 -8.51 -7.25
N GLN A 403 1.16 -8.95 -8.46
CA GLN A 403 2.13 -9.60 -9.34
C GLN A 403 3.24 -8.64 -9.77
N LYS A 404 2.92 -7.39 -10.10
CA LYS A 404 3.91 -6.33 -10.38
C LYS A 404 4.88 -6.15 -9.19
N PHE A 405 4.38 -6.20 -7.95
CA PHE A 405 5.25 -6.14 -6.77
C PHE A 405 6.21 -7.32 -6.73
N LEU A 406 5.69 -8.56 -6.81
CA LEU A 406 6.50 -9.78 -6.79
C LEU A 406 7.54 -9.86 -7.92
N ASP A 407 7.29 -9.22 -9.05
CA ASP A 407 8.21 -9.19 -10.19
C ASP A 407 9.36 -8.18 -10.03
N ASN A 408 9.20 -7.20 -9.13
CA ASN A 408 10.12 -6.08 -8.99
C ASN A 408 10.76 -5.96 -7.60
N ILE A 409 10.57 -6.94 -6.71
CA ILE A 409 11.18 -6.95 -5.37
C ILE A 409 12.22 -8.05 -5.23
N GLU A 410 13.09 -7.92 -4.23
CA GLU A 410 14.08 -8.95 -3.86
C GLU A 410 13.40 -10.20 -3.30
N THR A 411 14.06 -11.34 -3.43
CA THR A 411 13.52 -12.63 -2.97
C THR A 411 13.23 -12.63 -1.47
N THR A 412 14.07 -11.99 -0.67
CA THR A 412 13.91 -11.87 0.79
C THR A 412 12.67 -11.06 1.21
N GLU A 413 12.17 -10.20 0.32
CA GLU A 413 10.99 -9.37 0.55
C GLU A 413 9.68 -9.97 0.01
N ARG A 414 9.74 -11.08 -0.72
CA ARG A 414 8.55 -11.78 -1.25
C ARG A 414 7.51 -12.14 -0.19
N PRO A 415 7.87 -12.50 1.08
CA PRO A 415 6.87 -12.78 2.12
C PRO A 415 5.87 -11.67 2.39
N TYR A 416 6.14 -10.44 1.96
CA TYR A 416 5.15 -9.35 2.03
C TYR A 416 3.93 -9.57 1.13
N HIS A 417 4.09 -10.25 -0.01
CA HIS A 417 3.08 -10.34 -1.08
C HIS A 417 2.85 -11.75 -1.62
N GLU A 418 3.56 -12.75 -1.08
CA GLU A 418 3.43 -14.12 -1.54
C GLU A 418 2.01 -14.66 -1.31
N GLY A 419 1.38 -15.15 -2.39
CA GLY A 419 0.00 -15.63 -2.38
C GLY A 419 -1.08 -14.55 -2.62
N ASP A 420 -0.74 -13.26 -2.55
CA ASP A 420 -1.71 -12.18 -2.77
C ASP A 420 -2.33 -12.21 -4.18
N PRO A 421 -1.59 -12.47 -5.28
CA PRO A 421 -2.21 -12.58 -6.60
C PRO A 421 -3.28 -13.67 -6.68
N ALA A 422 -3.00 -14.87 -6.15
CA ALA A 422 -3.96 -15.98 -6.16
C ALA A 422 -5.17 -15.68 -5.28
N HIS A 423 -4.96 -15.05 -4.12
CA HIS A 423 -6.05 -14.61 -3.24
C HIS A 423 -6.95 -13.60 -3.94
N ALA A 424 -6.39 -12.62 -4.63
CA ALA A 424 -7.15 -11.63 -5.38
C ALA A 424 -7.95 -12.28 -6.54
N LEU A 425 -7.39 -13.27 -7.22
CA LEU A 425 -8.14 -14.06 -8.22
C LEU A 425 -9.32 -14.81 -7.59
N GLN A 426 -9.17 -15.38 -6.40
CA GLN A 426 -10.29 -16.02 -5.67
C GLN A 426 -11.37 -15.01 -5.30
N GLN A 427 -10.99 -13.80 -4.87
CA GLN A 427 -11.95 -12.72 -4.60
C GLN A 427 -12.73 -12.34 -5.86
N ALA A 428 -12.05 -12.19 -7.01
CA ALA A 428 -12.70 -11.87 -8.27
C ALA A 428 -13.77 -12.90 -8.64
N ILE A 429 -13.46 -14.19 -8.50
CA ILE A 429 -14.41 -15.30 -8.74
C ILE A 429 -15.63 -15.19 -7.82
N SER A 430 -15.42 -14.92 -6.53
CA SER A 430 -16.50 -14.85 -5.55
C SER A 430 -17.51 -13.75 -5.85
N MET A 431 -17.08 -12.71 -6.58
CA MET A 431 -17.92 -11.56 -6.94
C MET A 431 -18.70 -11.74 -8.25
N THR A 432 -18.46 -12.83 -8.98
CA THR A 432 -19.26 -13.17 -10.16
C THR A 432 -20.50 -13.98 -9.83
N THR A 433 -20.52 -14.63 -8.66
CA THR A 433 -21.69 -15.40 -8.22
C THR A 433 -22.75 -14.44 -7.70
N PRO A 434 -23.99 -14.44 -8.21
CA PRO A 434 -25.08 -13.70 -7.59
C PRO A 434 -25.19 -14.12 -6.11
N THR A 435 -25.23 -13.16 -5.21
CA THR A 435 -25.61 -13.44 -3.82
C THR A 435 -27.00 -14.04 -3.87
N LEU A 436 -27.10 -15.34 -3.52
CA LEU A 436 -28.39 -15.99 -3.27
C LEU A 436 -28.94 -15.43 -1.96
N GLU A 437 -29.51 -14.23 -2.01
CA GLU A 437 -30.39 -13.68 -1.00
C GLU A 437 -31.47 -12.88 -1.75
N ASP A 438 -32.50 -13.61 -2.14
CA ASP A 438 -33.86 -13.14 -2.32
C ASP A 438 -34.74 -13.69 -1.19
#